data_223e1740f32b750fb877a77b3e765dbb
#
_entry.id   223e1740f32b750fb877a77b3e765dbb
#
_cell.length_a   1.000
_cell.length_b   1.000
_cell.length_c   1.000
_cell.angle_alpha   90.00
_cell.angle_beta   90.00
_cell.angle_gamma   90.00
#
_symmetry.space_group_name_H-M   'P 1'
#
loop_
_entity.id
_entity.type
_entity.pdbx_description
1 polymer ?
#
loop_
_entity_poly.entity_id
_entity_poly.type
_entity_poly.pdbx_seq_one_letter_code
_entity_poly.pdbx_strand_id
1 'polypeptide(L)'
;MKDEELLSKKRSIELWDNNLINEMEVGTVKGLQDIHRYLFQDIFEFAGEIRNVNLAKGNFRFAPILFLNENLKIIEKMPENNFDEIIDKYVEMNIAHPFREGNGRATRIWLDLILKKNLKVCIDWVKVDKFQYLSAMERSLVNSLEIKHLLKSAITEDIDNRQVYMRGIQTSYYYENLYNYHIDNLGQKKVQP
;
A
#
# COMPACT_ATOMS: atom_id res chain seq x y z
N MET A 1 18.08 -9.23 15.36
CA MET A 1 16.76 -8.96 14.74
C MET A 1 17.01 -8.05 13.55
N LYS A 2 16.52 -8.43 12.37
CA LYS A 2 16.68 -7.58 11.16
C LYS A 2 15.89 -6.30 11.36
N ASP A 3 16.45 -5.16 10.94
CA ASP A 3 15.77 -3.87 11.02
C ASP A 3 14.71 -3.78 9.91
N GLU A 4 13.46 -4.04 10.28
CA GLU A 4 12.32 -4.07 9.37
C GLU A 4 12.14 -2.74 8.63
N GLU A 5 12.17 -1.63 9.35
CA GLU A 5 11.97 -0.31 8.76
C GLU A 5 13.06 0.01 7.73
N LEU A 6 14.31 -0.19 8.11
CA LEU A 6 15.47 0.11 7.26
C LEU A 6 15.45 -0.71 5.98
N LEU A 7 15.27 -2.03 6.12
CA LEU A 7 15.37 -2.94 4.97
C LEU A 7 14.20 -2.75 4.00
N SER A 8 12.97 -2.68 4.50
CA SER A 8 11.81 -2.50 3.63
C SER A 8 11.74 -1.12 2.99
N LYS A 9 12.20 -0.04 3.66
CA LYS A 9 12.35 1.28 3.02
C LYS A 9 13.36 1.26 1.88
N LYS A 10 14.50 0.60 2.05
CA LYS A 10 15.48 0.42 0.96
C LYS A 10 14.87 -0.31 -0.22
N ARG A 11 14.12 -1.40 0.02
CA ARG A 11 13.40 -2.11 -1.04
C ARG A 11 12.35 -1.24 -1.74
N SER A 12 11.66 -0.37 -1.00
CA SER A 12 10.72 0.60 -1.60
C SER A 12 11.42 1.59 -2.53
N ILE A 13 12.61 2.06 -2.18
CA ILE A 13 13.44 2.93 -3.02
C ILE A 13 13.88 2.18 -4.29
N GLU A 14 14.42 0.97 -4.13
CA GLU A 14 14.88 0.13 -5.25
C GLU A 14 13.74 -0.23 -6.21
N LEU A 15 12.53 -0.46 -5.69
CA LEU A 15 11.34 -0.76 -6.50
C LEU A 15 11.06 0.34 -7.53
N TRP A 16 11.26 1.60 -7.15
CA TRP A 16 11.14 2.74 -8.04
C TRP A 16 12.39 2.94 -8.89
N ASP A 17 13.56 3.07 -8.27
CA ASP A 17 14.81 3.48 -8.92
C ASP A 17 15.30 2.48 -9.98
N ASN A 18 14.98 1.20 -9.81
CA ASN A 18 15.24 0.15 -10.79
C ASN A 18 14.09 -0.10 -11.77
N ASN A 19 13.06 0.76 -11.76
CA ASN A 19 11.88 0.66 -12.63
C ASN A 19 11.05 -0.64 -12.47
N LEU A 20 11.27 -1.40 -11.41
CA LEU A 20 10.57 -2.67 -11.16
C LEU A 20 9.09 -2.47 -10.84
N ILE A 21 8.73 -1.30 -10.33
CA ILE A 21 7.34 -0.95 -10.03
C ILE A 21 6.44 -1.03 -11.28
N ASN A 22 7.00 -0.74 -12.46
CA ASN A 22 6.26 -0.78 -13.72
C ASN A 22 6.12 -2.20 -14.31
N GLU A 23 6.79 -3.19 -13.72
CA GLU A 23 6.67 -4.62 -14.07
C GLU A 23 5.58 -5.32 -13.26
N MET A 24 5.06 -4.68 -12.21
CA MET A 24 4.03 -5.26 -11.34
C MET A 24 2.68 -5.33 -12.06
N GLU A 25 1.97 -6.44 -11.90
CA GLU A 25 0.59 -6.56 -12.41
C GLU A 25 -0.33 -5.60 -11.66
N VAL A 26 -1.03 -4.74 -12.41
CA VAL A 26 -1.86 -3.69 -11.83
C VAL A 26 -3.26 -4.19 -11.52
N GLY A 27 -3.73 -3.97 -10.30
CA GLY A 27 -5.11 -4.27 -9.86
C GLY A 27 -5.37 -5.76 -9.56
N THR A 28 -4.36 -6.63 -9.67
CA THR A 28 -4.49 -8.05 -9.39
C THR A 28 -4.00 -8.41 -7.99
N VAL A 29 -4.47 -9.53 -7.45
CA VAL A 29 -3.97 -10.11 -6.20
C VAL A 29 -2.50 -10.50 -6.35
N LYS A 30 -2.14 -11.07 -7.51
CA LYS A 30 -0.75 -11.41 -7.81
C LYS A 30 0.17 -10.20 -7.77
N GLY A 31 -0.22 -9.09 -8.38
CA GLY A 31 0.55 -7.84 -8.35
C GLY A 31 0.76 -7.33 -6.91
N LEU A 32 -0.28 -7.41 -6.07
CA LEU A 32 -0.16 -7.06 -4.65
C LEU A 32 0.80 -8.01 -3.90
N GLN A 33 0.75 -9.32 -4.18
CA GLN A 33 1.69 -10.30 -3.62
C GLN A 33 3.13 -10.04 -4.06
N ASP A 34 3.36 -9.66 -5.30
CA ASP A 34 4.68 -9.35 -5.83
C ASP A 34 5.25 -8.07 -5.20
N ILE A 35 4.43 -7.02 -5.04
CA ILE A 35 4.81 -5.81 -4.28
C ILE A 35 5.19 -6.20 -2.85
N HIS A 36 4.33 -6.93 -2.15
CA HIS A 36 4.58 -7.34 -0.76
C HIS A 36 5.86 -8.19 -0.65
N ARG A 37 6.05 -9.16 -1.55
CA ARG A 37 7.25 -9.99 -1.58
C ARG A 37 8.49 -9.13 -1.76
N TYR A 38 8.49 -8.22 -2.71
CA TYR A 38 9.64 -7.36 -2.98
C TYR A 38 10.00 -6.48 -1.79
N LEU A 39 9.02 -5.89 -1.12
CA LEU A 39 9.26 -5.03 0.05
C LEU A 39 9.84 -5.80 1.24
N PHE A 40 9.39 -7.04 1.47
CA PHE A 40 9.60 -7.73 2.75
C PHE A 40 10.41 -9.02 2.66
N GLN A 41 10.93 -9.40 1.49
CA GLN A 41 11.67 -10.65 1.28
C GLN A 41 12.90 -10.84 2.18
N ASP A 42 13.51 -9.77 2.64
CA ASP A 42 14.68 -9.83 3.52
C ASP A 42 14.31 -9.90 5.01
N ILE A 43 13.01 -9.79 5.32
CA ILE A 43 12.49 -9.59 6.67
C ILE A 43 11.57 -10.73 7.09
N PHE A 44 10.54 -11.02 6.27
CA PHE A 44 9.52 -12.00 6.56
C PHE A 44 9.66 -13.24 5.68
N GLU A 45 9.67 -14.43 6.29
CA GLU A 45 9.63 -15.70 5.56
C GLU A 45 8.36 -15.85 4.72
N PHE A 46 7.26 -15.24 5.17
CA PHE A 46 5.96 -15.24 4.49
C PHE A 46 5.79 -14.10 3.48
N ALA A 47 6.85 -13.41 3.07
CA ALA A 47 6.75 -12.28 2.14
C ALA A 47 6.05 -12.70 0.83
N GLY A 48 4.96 -12.02 0.48
CA GLY A 48 4.12 -12.33 -0.69
C GLY A 48 3.16 -13.49 -0.52
N GLU A 49 3.10 -14.15 0.64
CA GLU A 49 2.20 -15.27 0.89
C GLU A 49 0.88 -14.79 1.53
N ILE A 50 -0.23 -15.28 1.01
CA ILE A 50 -1.54 -15.04 1.62
C ILE A 50 -1.57 -15.73 2.99
N ARG A 51 -2.01 -15.00 4.01
CA ARG A 51 -2.08 -15.52 5.38
C ARG A 51 -2.97 -16.75 5.50
N ASN A 52 -2.61 -17.60 6.42
CA ASN A 52 -3.35 -18.79 6.81
C ASN A 52 -3.84 -18.75 8.27
N VAL A 53 -3.88 -17.54 8.86
CA VAL A 53 -4.33 -17.28 10.23
C VAL A 53 -5.35 -16.14 10.26
N ASN A 54 -6.30 -16.19 11.18
CA ASN A 54 -7.19 -15.06 11.42
C ASN A 54 -6.45 -13.93 12.10
N LEU A 55 -6.75 -12.69 11.71
CA LEU A 55 -6.15 -11.49 12.25
C LEU A 55 -7.20 -10.52 12.80
N ALA A 56 -6.82 -9.79 13.84
CA ALA A 56 -7.59 -8.71 14.42
C ALA A 56 -6.64 -7.56 14.83
N LYS A 57 -7.13 -6.33 14.80
CA LYS A 57 -6.43 -5.15 15.31
C LYS A 57 -7.37 -4.40 16.26
N GLY A 58 -7.07 -4.43 17.54
CA GLY A 58 -8.00 -3.96 18.56
C GLY A 58 -9.32 -4.72 18.50
N ASN A 59 -10.44 -4.02 18.35
CA ASN A 59 -11.77 -4.61 18.22
C ASN A 59 -12.13 -4.97 16.78
N PHE A 60 -11.27 -4.63 15.81
CA PHE A 60 -11.50 -4.86 14.40
C PHE A 60 -11.05 -6.26 13.99
N ARG A 61 -11.94 -7.03 13.36
CA ARG A 61 -11.64 -8.34 12.79
C ARG A 61 -11.58 -8.22 11.27
N PHE A 62 -10.45 -8.60 10.70
CA PHE A 62 -10.30 -8.71 9.26
C PHE A 62 -11.05 -9.92 8.70
N ALA A 63 -11.14 -10.03 7.37
CA ALA A 63 -11.85 -11.12 6.73
C ALA A 63 -11.42 -12.49 7.30
N PRO A 64 -12.38 -13.36 7.67
CA PRO A 64 -12.05 -14.70 8.14
C PRO A 64 -11.29 -15.49 7.08
N ILE A 65 -10.29 -16.24 7.50
CA ILE A 65 -9.44 -17.06 6.62
C ILE A 65 -10.27 -18.02 5.76
N LEU A 66 -11.37 -18.52 6.29
CA LEU A 66 -12.27 -19.43 5.57
C LEU A 66 -12.79 -18.84 4.25
N PHE A 67 -12.99 -17.53 4.18
CA PHE A 67 -13.52 -16.83 3.03
C PHE A 67 -12.48 -15.96 2.30
N LEU A 68 -11.26 -15.89 2.81
CA LEU A 68 -10.25 -14.95 2.32
C LEU A 68 -9.96 -15.13 0.83
N ASN A 69 -9.72 -16.36 0.39
CA ASN A 69 -9.40 -16.64 -1.01
C ASN A 69 -10.55 -16.29 -1.96
N GLU A 70 -11.79 -16.54 -1.56
CA GLU A 70 -12.95 -16.18 -2.39
C GLU A 70 -13.16 -14.66 -2.40
N ASN A 71 -12.99 -13.99 -1.27
CA ASN A 71 -13.03 -12.53 -1.20
C ASN A 71 -11.98 -11.91 -2.12
N LEU A 72 -10.76 -12.42 -2.12
CA LEU A 72 -9.69 -11.90 -2.99
C LEU A 72 -10.03 -12.04 -4.47
N LYS A 73 -10.66 -13.16 -4.89
CA LYS A 73 -11.13 -13.34 -6.28
C LYS A 73 -12.25 -12.36 -6.64
N ILE A 74 -13.12 -12.02 -5.68
CA ILE A 74 -14.19 -11.04 -5.88
C ILE A 74 -13.58 -9.65 -6.02
N ILE A 75 -12.68 -9.27 -5.11
CA ILE A 75 -12.01 -7.97 -5.10
C ILE A 75 -11.22 -7.76 -6.40
N GLU A 76 -10.52 -8.77 -6.88
CA GLU A 76 -9.76 -8.69 -8.13
C GLU A 76 -10.63 -8.29 -9.32
N LYS A 77 -11.90 -8.75 -9.35
CA LYS A 77 -12.87 -8.47 -10.41
C LYS A 77 -13.67 -7.18 -10.22
N MET A 78 -13.47 -6.46 -9.10
CA MET A 78 -14.17 -5.18 -8.89
C MET A 78 -13.79 -4.17 -9.97
N PRO A 79 -14.76 -3.31 -10.39
CA PRO A 79 -14.52 -2.32 -11.44
C PRO A 79 -13.49 -1.27 -11.03
N GLU A 80 -12.82 -0.70 -12.04
CA GLU A 80 -11.77 0.32 -11.91
C GLU A 80 -11.97 1.49 -12.89
N ASN A 81 -13.24 1.79 -13.28
CA ASN A 81 -13.53 2.76 -14.33
C ASN A 81 -13.43 4.21 -13.86
N ASN A 82 -13.56 4.45 -12.57
CA ASN A 82 -13.52 5.77 -11.96
C ASN A 82 -12.88 5.73 -10.57
N PHE A 83 -12.62 6.90 -10.02
CA PHE A 83 -11.98 7.05 -8.72
C PHE A 83 -12.73 6.32 -7.60
N ASP A 84 -14.05 6.47 -7.54
CA ASP A 84 -14.87 5.92 -6.46
C ASP A 84 -14.85 4.39 -6.46
N GLU A 85 -14.92 3.76 -7.64
CA GLU A 85 -14.79 2.31 -7.80
C GLU A 85 -13.41 1.79 -7.38
N ILE A 86 -12.35 2.52 -7.74
CA ILE A 86 -10.98 2.16 -7.35
C ILE A 86 -10.81 2.26 -5.83
N ILE A 87 -11.37 3.29 -5.19
CA ILE A 87 -11.31 3.41 -3.73
C ILE A 87 -12.14 2.33 -3.05
N ASP A 88 -13.31 1.97 -3.56
CA ASP A 88 -14.08 0.84 -3.03
C ASP A 88 -13.29 -0.47 -3.09
N LYS A 89 -12.63 -0.74 -4.21
CA LYS A 89 -11.74 -1.90 -4.37
C LYS A 89 -10.57 -1.86 -3.38
N TYR A 90 -9.98 -0.71 -3.16
CA TYR A 90 -8.92 -0.49 -2.17
C TYR A 90 -9.41 -0.74 -0.73
N VAL A 91 -10.58 -0.25 -0.38
CA VAL A 91 -11.23 -0.49 0.93
C VAL A 91 -11.44 -1.99 1.16
N GLU A 92 -12.03 -2.68 0.20
CA GLU A 92 -12.25 -4.13 0.30
C GLU A 92 -10.94 -4.91 0.45
N MET A 93 -9.87 -4.51 -0.24
CA MET A 93 -8.56 -5.14 -0.07
C MET A 93 -7.98 -4.90 1.35
N ASN A 94 -8.19 -3.73 1.93
CA ASN A 94 -7.77 -3.46 3.31
C ASN A 94 -8.60 -4.27 4.33
N ILE A 95 -9.88 -4.49 4.07
CA ILE A 95 -10.75 -5.36 4.89
C ILE A 95 -10.31 -6.84 4.76
N ALA A 96 -9.99 -7.28 3.56
CA ALA A 96 -9.47 -8.61 3.32
C ALA A 96 -8.16 -8.86 4.09
N HIS A 97 -7.28 -7.86 4.11
CA HIS A 97 -6.01 -7.88 4.86
C HIS A 97 -5.20 -9.15 4.58
N PRO A 98 -4.74 -9.35 3.34
CA PRO A 98 -4.31 -10.66 2.86
C PRO A 98 -3.00 -11.18 3.48
N PHE A 99 -2.17 -10.33 4.06
CA PHE A 99 -0.88 -10.73 4.62
C PHE A 99 -0.88 -10.70 6.15
N ARG A 100 0.10 -11.38 6.77
CA ARG A 100 0.25 -11.39 8.23
C ARG A 100 0.70 -10.03 8.77
N GLU A 101 1.55 -9.30 8.01
CA GLU A 101 2.10 -7.99 8.33
C GLU A 101 2.35 -7.20 7.04
N GLY A 102 2.53 -5.87 7.10
CA GLY A 102 2.90 -5.05 5.95
C GLY A 102 1.78 -4.73 4.96
N ASN A 103 0.53 -5.08 5.26
CA ASN A 103 -0.61 -4.87 4.37
C ASN A 103 -0.74 -3.40 3.93
N GLY A 104 -0.76 -2.46 4.86
CA GLY A 104 -0.95 -1.04 4.55
C GLY A 104 0.14 -0.50 3.60
N ARG A 105 1.40 -0.85 3.84
CA ARG A 105 2.54 -0.42 3.02
C ARG A 105 2.45 -0.95 1.59
N ALA A 106 2.09 -2.20 1.41
CA ALA A 106 1.92 -2.80 0.09
C ALA A 106 0.65 -2.31 -0.63
N THR A 107 -0.48 -2.21 0.06
CA THR A 107 -1.76 -1.82 -0.55
C THR A 107 -1.79 -0.36 -1.00
N ARG A 108 -1.07 0.56 -0.33
CA ARG A 108 -0.96 1.95 -0.79
C ARG A 108 -0.20 2.07 -2.11
N ILE A 109 0.87 1.31 -2.30
CA ILE A 109 1.57 1.23 -3.60
C ILE A 109 0.65 0.63 -4.67
N TRP A 110 -0.05 -0.45 -4.34
CA TRP A 110 -1.00 -1.11 -5.23
C TRP A 110 -2.14 -0.17 -5.68
N LEU A 111 -2.69 0.63 -4.77
CA LEU A 111 -3.68 1.67 -5.09
C LEU A 111 -3.13 2.69 -6.09
N ASP A 112 -1.94 3.23 -5.82
CA ASP A 112 -1.33 4.23 -6.70
C ASP A 112 -1.08 3.67 -8.11
N LEU A 113 -0.72 2.39 -8.24
CA LEU A 113 -0.59 1.75 -9.55
C LEU A 113 -1.92 1.65 -10.30
N ILE A 114 -3.02 1.33 -9.62
CA ILE A 114 -4.36 1.27 -10.23
C ILE A 114 -4.79 2.67 -10.70
N LEU A 115 -4.61 3.68 -9.85
CA LEU A 115 -4.93 5.07 -10.19
C LEU A 115 -4.10 5.58 -11.37
N LYS A 116 -2.80 5.29 -11.41
CA LYS A 116 -1.91 5.65 -12.51
C LYS A 116 -2.34 5.03 -13.83
N LYS A 117 -2.64 3.73 -13.82
CA LYS A 117 -3.03 3.00 -15.02
C LYS A 117 -4.33 3.54 -15.61
N ASN A 118 -5.35 3.70 -14.78
CA ASN A 118 -6.71 3.96 -15.23
C ASN A 118 -7.04 5.45 -15.35
N LEU A 119 -6.51 6.29 -14.44
CA LEU A 119 -6.90 7.71 -14.33
C LEU A 119 -5.75 8.70 -14.54
N LYS A 120 -4.50 8.23 -14.69
CA LYS A 120 -3.30 9.08 -14.81
C LYS A 120 -3.09 10.02 -13.62
N VAL A 121 -3.44 9.55 -12.43
CA VAL A 121 -3.23 10.25 -11.16
C VAL A 121 -2.65 9.30 -10.12
N CYS A 122 -2.15 9.84 -9.01
CA CYS A 122 -1.81 9.09 -7.80
C CYS A 122 -2.16 9.93 -6.57
N ILE A 123 -1.97 9.36 -5.38
CA ILE A 123 -2.21 10.08 -4.13
C ILE A 123 -0.92 10.77 -3.69
N ASP A 124 -0.97 12.07 -3.45
CA ASP A 124 0.06 12.77 -2.70
C ASP A 124 -0.16 12.54 -1.20
N TRP A 125 0.39 11.43 -0.70
CA TRP A 125 0.18 10.96 0.67
C TRP A 125 0.60 11.97 1.74
N VAL A 126 1.47 12.94 1.42
CA VAL A 126 1.84 14.01 2.35
C VAL A 126 0.64 14.90 2.72
N LYS A 127 -0.33 15.02 1.82
CA LYS A 127 -1.56 15.79 2.06
C LYS A 127 -2.60 15.04 2.89
N VAL A 128 -2.36 13.76 3.21
CA VAL A 128 -3.30 12.90 3.92
C VAL A 128 -2.86 12.77 5.37
N ASP A 129 -3.63 13.39 6.27
CA ASP A 129 -3.36 13.31 7.71
C ASP A 129 -3.51 11.88 8.24
N LYS A 130 -2.55 11.44 9.06
CA LYS A 130 -2.50 10.08 9.61
C LYS A 130 -3.77 9.69 10.37
N PHE A 131 -4.24 10.56 11.26
CA PHE A 131 -5.37 10.24 12.13
C PHE A 131 -6.68 10.24 11.35
N GLN A 132 -6.84 11.21 10.44
CA GLN A 132 -8.00 11.25 9.54
C GLN A 132 -8.03 9.99 8.65
N TYR A 133 -6.88 9.61 8.06
CA TYR A 133 -6.78 8.43 7.21
C TYR A 133 -7.12 7.14 7.97
N LEU A 134 -6.49 6.89 9.12
CA LEU A 134 -6.72 5.68 9.88
C LEU A 134 -8.18 5.59 10.37
N SER A 135 -8.74 6.70 10.84
CA SER A 135 -10.14 6.77 11.28
C SER A 135 -11.12 6.58 10.12
N ALA A 136 -10.85 7.18 8.96
CA ALA A 136 -11.69 7.01 7.77
C ALA A 136 -11.64 5.56 7.25
N MET A 137 -10.47 4.92 7.28
CA MET A 137 -10.32 3.50 6.92
C MET A 137 -11.07 2.58 7.88
N GLU A 138 -11.04 2.85 9.18
CA GLU A 138 -11.79 2.07 10.17
C GLU A 138 -13.30 2.18 9.93
N ARG A 139 -13.80 3.39 9.64
CA ARG A 139 -15.22 3.62 9.33
C ARG A 139 -15.65 3.14 7.94
N SER A 140 -14.71 2.93 7.04
CA SER A 140 -14.99 2.52 5.65
C SER A 140 -15.70 1.17 5.52
N LEU A 141 -15.64 0.33 6.55
CA LEU A 141 -16.44 -0.90 6.65
C LEU A 141 -17.95 -0.66 6.53
N VAL A 142 -18.41 0.46 7.04
CA VAL A 142 -19.84 0.82 7.05
C VAL A 142 -20.13 1.82 5.94
N ASN A 143 -19.22 2.76 5.70
CA ASN A 143 -19.38 3.80 4.69
C ASN A 143 -18.02 4.31 4.20
N SER A 144 -17.76 4.17 2.90
CA SER A 144 -16.51 4.57 2.26
C SER A 144 -16.46 6.04 1.82
N LEU A 145 -17.52 6.85 2.04
CA LEU A 145 -17.56 8.24 1.56
C LEU A 145 -16.47 9.12 2.16
N GLU A 146 -16.15 8.93 3.43
CA GLU A 146 -15.13 9.74 4.12
C GLU A 146 -13.74 9.48 3.54
N ILE A 147 -13.34 8.22 3.37
CA ILE A 147 -12.04 7.89 2.78
C ILE A 147 -11.96 8.30 1.31
N LYS A 148 -13.05 8.18 0.54
CA LYS A 148 -13.13 8.68 -0.83
C LYS A 148 -12.90 10.18 -0.89
N HIS A 149 -13.58 10.96 -0.04
CA HIS A 149 -13.42 12.41 0.01
C HIS A 149 -11.99 12.81 0.40
N LEU A 150 -11.44 12.17 1.44
CA LEU A 150 -10.10 12.45 1.92
C LEU A 150 -9.04 12.19 0.84
N LEU A 151 -9.06 11.02 0.20
CA LEU A 151 -8.10 10.66 -0.83
C LEU A 151 -8.28 11.48 -2.12
N LYS A 152 -9.53 11.85 -2.47
CA LYS A 152 -9.81 12.68 -3.64
C LYS A 152 -9.20 14.08 -3.51
N SER A 153 -9.17 14.64 -2.29
CA SER A 153 -8.54 15.94 -2.03
C SER A 153 -7.01 15.92 -2.14
N ALA A 154 -6.41 14.74 -2.16
CA ALA A 154 -4.96 14.54 -2.21
C ALA A 154 -4.45 14.04 -3.57
N ILE A 155 -5.30 13.98 -4.60
CA ILE A 155 -4.90 13.56 -5.95
C ILE A 155 -3.85 14.51 -6.54
N THR A 156 -2.89 13.94 -7.26
CA THR A 156 -1.92 14.64 -8.09
C THR A 156 -1.74 13.95 -9.46
N GLU A 157 -1.43 14.73 -10.49
CA GLU A 157 -1.07 14.25 -11.83
C GLU A 157 0.45 13.97 -11.97
N ASP A 158 1.23 14.25 -10.93
CA ASP A 158 2.69 14.04 -10.89
C ASP A 158 3.06 12.54 -10.72
N ILE A 159 2.52 11.70 -11.59
CA ILE A 159 2.59 10.23 -11.47
C ILE A 159 3.99 9.64 -11.66
N ASP A 160 4.87 10.35 -12.41
CA ASP A 160 6.25 9.93 -12.69
C ASP A 160 7.28 10.71 -11.86
N ASN A 161 6.82 11.41 -10.84
CA ASN A 161 7.67 12.21 -9.96
C ASN A 161 8.22 11.36 -8.81
N ARG A 162 9.53 11.08 -8.87
CA ARG A 162 10.23 10.33 -7.81
C ARG A 162 10.02 10.91 -6.42
N GLN A 163 10.00 12.23 -6.26
CA GLN A 163 9.83 12.87 -4.96
C GLN A 163 8.42 12.65 -4.39
N VAL A 164 7.39 12.65 -5.23
CA VAL A 164 6.01 12.30 -4.82
C VAL A 164 5.98 10.88 -4.27
N TYR A 165 6.58 9.93 -5.00
CA TYR A 165 6.67 8.53 -4.56
C TYR A 165 7.46 8.40 -3.24
N MET A 166 8.67 8.95 -3.15
CA MET A 166 9.53 8.82 -1.96
C MET A 166 8.87 9.42 -0.71
N ARG A 167 8.25 10.60 -0.83
CA ARG A 167 7.49 11.20 0.28
C ARG A 167 6.26 10.37 0.64
N GLY A 168 5.62 9.76 -0.34
CA GLY A 168 4.52 8.83 -0.13
C GLY A 168 4.95 7.60 0.68
N ILE A 169 6.10 7.01 0.36
CA ILE A 169 6.70 5.91 1.15
C ILE A 169 6.98 6.38 2.57
N GLN A 170 7.64 7.52 2.76
CA GLN A 170 7.93 8.06 4.10
C GLN A 170 6.64 8.21 4.92
N THR A 171 5.60 8.78 4.34
CA THR A 171 4.29 8.96 5.00
C THR A 171 3.62 7.61 5.30
N SER A 172 3.70 6.67 4.37
CA SER A 172 3.15 5.31 4.54
C SER A 172 3.77 4.59 5.74
N TYR A 173 5.07 4.72 5.95
CA TYR A 173 5.76 4.17 7.12
C TYR A 173 5.41 4.93 8.41
N TYR A 174 5.28 6.25 8.33
CA TYR A 174 4.82 7.06 9.46
C TYR A 174 3.43 6.62 9.96
N TYR A 175 2.53 6.19 9.09
CA TYR A 175 1.22 5.66 9.50
C TYR A 175 1.34 4.40 10.37
N GLU A 176 2.38 3.60 10.16
CA GLU A 176 2.68 2.38 10.92
C GLU A 176 3.58 2.64 12.16
N ASN A 177 3.83 3.92 12.54
CA ASN A 177 4.76 4.35 13.60
C ASN A 177 6.23 3.97 13.32
N LEU A 178 6.63 3.85 12.05
CA LEU A 178 7.98 3.58 11.59
C LEU A 178 8.60 4.87 11.05
N TYR A 179 9.40 5.55 11.87
CA TYR A 179 9.98 6.87 11.56
C TYR A 179 11.43 7.05 12.04
N ASN A 180 12.14 5.94 12.30
CA ASN A 180 13.55 5.99 12.73
C ASN A 180 14.49 6.39 11.59
N TYR A 181 14.12 6.07 10.34
CA TYR A 181 14.94 6.35 9.16
C TYR A 181 14.20 7.28 8.19
N HIS A 182 14.85 8.41 7.84
CA HIS A 182 14.32 9.28 6.80
C HIS A 182 14.71 8.76 5.42
N ILE A 183 13.76 8.71 4.48
CA ILE A 183 13.96 8.07 3.17
C ILE A 183 15.07 8.77 2.35
N ASP A 184 15.20 10.09 2.46
CA ASP A 184 16.23 10.85 1.74
C ASP A 184 17.65 10.46 2.14
N ASN A 185 17.84 9.97 3.37
CA ASN A 185 19.13 9.52 3.88
C ASN A 185 19.48 8.09 3.41
N LEU A 186 18.50 7.33 2.89
CA LEU A 186 18.68 5.95 2.46
C LEU A 186 18.96 5.83 0.95
N GLY A 187 18.50 6.81 0.16
CA GLY A 187 18.61 6.81 -1.30
C GLY A 187 19.89 7.42 -1.86
N GLN A 188 20.79 7.90 -1.03
CA GLN A 188 22.09 8.43 -1.49
C GLN A 188 23.02 7.25 -1.80
N LYS A 189 23.26 6.98 -3.10
CA LYS A 189 24.45 6.21 -3.49
C LYS A 189 25.64 6.92 -2.87
N LYS A 190 26.38 6.26 -1.95
CA LYS A 190 27.70 6.73 -1.55
C LYS A 190 28.51 6.82 -2.85
N VAL A 191 28.73 8.03 -3.32
CA VAL A 191 29.79 8.30 -4.29
C VAL A 191 31.06 7.94 -3.53
N GLN A 192 31.63 6.78 -3.83
CA GLN A 192 32.98 6.45 -3.35
C GLN A 192 33.95 7.41 -4.03
N PRO A 193 34.89 7.99 -3.27
CA PRO A 193 35.92 8.90 -3.79
C PRO A 193 36.87 8.18 -4.76
#